data_cbf63bf5a16d5ef89245d026a2e40a70
#
_entry.id   cbf63bf5a16d5ef89245d026a2e40a70
#
_cell.length_a   1.000
_cell.length_b   1.000
_cell.length_c   1.000
_cell.angle_alpha   90.00
_cell.angle_beta   90.00
_cell.angle_gamma   90.00
#
_symmetry.space_group_name_H-M   'P 1'
#
loop_
_entity.id
_entity.type
_entity.pdbx_description
1 polymer ?
#
loop_
_entity_poly.entity_id
_entity_poly.type
_entity_poly.pdbx_seq_one_letter_code
_entity_poly.pdbx_strand_id
1 'polypeptide(L)'
;MSRQTSFPVITDEALAALRRRIGQPVRRPEPYIETATRDAVRHWAAGIGDRNPFWLDAGVAPPTILFAMDRIVSGYVGGLPGIHAMYGGTDFRWQRPIRIGDAIVGESVLLDLVEKPSRFARRAIQQTYRTTFRNQTNDVVCEADSRCFRTEREIDAIASAYGREAARGRKPRYWSDVAVGDVVTELVKGPLTVTSVIAFVQGWGSLYVRAHGLAFDMFERHPALGIPNPSGVPEPPERVHWDEAMARAVGVPGAYDYGPERVAWLGHLVTNWMGDAGFLRRLNVRVLRHNLIGDTTWCRGTVSGKDPEGVVHLTLQAENQRGETTASGSATVVLPERRAGS
;
A
#
# COMPACT_ATOMS: atom_id res chain seq x y z
N MET A 1 33.13 15.01 -17.52
CA MET A 1 32.40 16.12 -16.85
C MET A 1 31.09 15.56 -16.33
N SER A 2 31.00 15.25 -15.03
CA SER A 2 29.77 14.81 -14.41
C SER A 2 28.79 16.00 -14.37
N ARG A 3 27.67 15.94 -15.10
CA ARG A 3 26.54 16.83 -14.86
C ARG A 3 26.05 16.53 -13.46
N GLN A 4 26.31 17.42 -12.54
CA GLN A 4 25.66 17.45 -11.25
C GLN A 4 24.16 17.69 -11.53
N THR A 5 23.36 16.63 -11.48
CA THR A 5 21.90 16.72 -11.58
C THR A 5 21.42 17.44 -10.32
N SER A 6 21.14 18.74 -10.43
CA SER A 6 20.45 19.46 -9.37
C SER A 6 19.06 18.87 -9.21
N PHE A 7 18.78 18.26 -8.07
CA PHE A 7 17.44 17.78 -7.77
C PHE A 7 16.46 18.97 -7.67
N PRO A 8 15.23 18.84 -8.21
CA PRO A 8 14.24 19.90 -8.10
C PRO A 8 13.91 20.19 -6.63
N VAL A 9 13.68 21.47 -6.33
CA VAL A 9 13.33 21.96 -5.00
C VAL A 9 11.84 22.27 -4.90
N ILE A 10 11.30 22.18 -3.69
CA ILE A 10 9.90 22.53 -3.41
C ILE A 10 9.82 24.05 -3.20
N THR A 11 9.22 24.77 -4.14
CA THR A 11 9.04 26.22 -4.03
C THR A 11 7.71 26.59 -3.36
N ASP A 12 7.64 27.80 -2.77
CA ASP A 12 6.41 28.26 -2.13
C ASP A 12 5.30 28.53 -3.16
N GLU A 13 5.64 28.93 -4.38
CA GLU A 13 4.68 29.10 -5.49
C GLU A 13 4.04 27.75 -5.88
N ALA A 14 4.86 26.69 -5.97
CA ALA A 14 4.36 25.35 -6.26
C ALA A 14 3.43 24.84 -5.15
N LEU A 15 3.77 25.11 -3.88
CA LEU A 15 2.91 24.78 -2.74
C LEU A 15 1.62 25.59 -2.75
N ALA A 16 1.68 26.91 -3.04
CA ALA A 16 0.49 27.76 -3.14
C ALA A 16 -0.43 27.29 -4.28
N ALA A 17 0.14 26.90 -5.42
CA ALA A 17 -0.61 26.33 -6.54
C ALA A 17 -1.29 25.00 -6.15
N LEU A 18 -0.60 24.15 -5.42
CA LEU A 18 -1.13 22.88 -4.97
C LEU A 18 -2.22 23.05 -3.88
N ARG A 19 -2.07 24.02 -2.96
CA ARG A 19 -3.09 24.35 -1.95
C ARG A 19 -4.43 24.74 -2.56
N ARG A 20 -4.43 25.45 -3.69
CA ARG A 20 -5.67 25.82 -4.41
C ARG A 20 -6.44 24.61 -4.94
N ARG A 21 -5.82 23.43 -5.00
CA ARG A 21 -6.46 22.17 -5.44
C ARG A 21 -7.12 21.39 -4.30
N ILE A 22 -6.98 21.83 -3.05
CA ILE A 22 -7.65 21.19 -1.91
C ILE A 22 -9.17 21.27 -2.12
N GLY A 23 -9.85 20.13 -1.93
CA GLY A 23 -11.29 19.95 -2.17
C GLY A 23 -11.69 19.79 -3.63
N GLN A 24 -10.76 19.93 -4.58
CA GLN A 24 -11.05 19.71 -6.00
C GLN A 24 -10.93 18.23 -6.36
N PRO A 25 -11.80 17.71 -7.25
CA PRO A 25 -11.67 16.36 -7.75
C PRO A 25 -10.30 16.12 -8.42
N VAL A 26 -9.69 15.00 -8.12
CA VAL A 26 -8.45 14.57 -8.78
C VAL A 26 -8.84 13.72 -10.00
N ARG A 27 -8.27 14.05 -11.17
CA ARG A 27 -8.48 13.24 -12.37
C ARG A 27 -8.00 11.81 -12.10
N ARG A 28 -8.91 10.85 -12.19
CA ARG A 28 -8.62 9.43 -12.02
C ARG A 28 -7.76 8.92 -13.18
N PRO A 29 -6.58 8.34 -12.91
CA PRO A 29 -5.89 7.55 -13.92
C PRO A 29 -6.68 6.28 -14.23
N GLU A 30 -6.51 5.72 -15.40
CA GLU A 30 -7.09 4.43 -15.76
C GLU A 30 -6.69 3.35 -14.73
N PRO A 31 -7.65 2.65 -14.12
CA PRO A 31 -7.35 1.62 -13.13
C PRO A 31 -6.72 0.39 -13.81
N TYR A 32 -5.96 -0.40 -13.06
CA TYR A 32 -5.46 -1.67 -13.55
C TYR A 32 -6.55 -2.76 -13.54
N ILE A 33 -7.40 -2.74 -12.51
CA ILE A 33 -8.55 -3.62 -12.35
C ILE A 33 -9.79 -2.75 -12.18
N GLU A 34 -10.78 -2.89 -13.04
CA GLU A 34 -12.08 -2.22 -12.94
C GLU A 34 -13.11 -3.07 -12.21
N THR A 35 -13.07 -4.38 -12.43
CA THR A 35 -14.02 -5.34 -11.88
C THR A 35 -13.26 -6.40 -11.06
N ALA A 36 -13.77 -6.71 -9.88
CA ALA A 36 -13.25 -7.79 -9.03
C ALA A 36 -13.61 -9.16 -9.64
N THR A 37 -12.98 -9.52 -10.76
CA THR A 37 -13.16 -10.84 -11.37
C THR A 37 -12.48 -11.93 -10.55
N ARG A 38 -12.86 -13.19 -10.74
CA ARG A 38 -12.18 -14.33 -10.09
C ARG A 38 -10.68 -14.33 -10.37
N ASP A 39 -10.27 -13.99 -11.60
CA ASP A 39 -8.85 -13.93 -11.97
C ASP A 39 -8.14 -12.75 -11.30
N ALA A 40 -8.76 -11.57 -11.25
CA ALA A 40 -8.20 -10.42 -10.54
C ALA A 40 -7.99 -10.72 -9.05
N VAL A 41 -8.98 -11.34 -8.40
CA VAL A 41 -8.89 -11.77 -6.99
C VAL A 41 -7.77 -12.78 -6.78
N ARG A 42 -7.66 -13.79 -7.65
CA ARG A 42 -6.60 -14.79 -7.61
C ARG A 42 -5.22 -14.18 -7.83
N HIS A 43 -5.06 -13.27 -8.79
CA HIS A 43 -3.80 -12.60 -9.08
C HIS A 43 -3.38 -11.66 -7.96
N TRP A 44 -4.34 -10.90 -7.40
CA TRP A 44 -4.06 -10.05 -6.25
C TRP A 44 -3.58 -10.86 -5.06
N ALA A 45 -4.33 -11.91 -4.68
CA ALA A 45 -3.95 -12.79 -3.58
C ALA A 45 -2.57 -13.41 -3.80
N ALA A 46 -2.28 -13.92 -5.00
CA ALA A 46 -0.97 -14.45 -5.36
C ALA A 46 0.14 -13.38 -5.27
N GLY A 47 -0.15 -12.15 -5.72
CA GLY A 47 0.79 -11.02 -5.67
C GLY A 47 1.22 -10.61 -4.27
N ILE A 48 0.32 -10.74 -3.28
CA ILE A 48 0.63 -10.48 -1.86
C ILE A 48 1.02 -11.76 -1.08
N GLY A 49 1.07 -12.91 -1.76
CA GLY A 49 1.38 -14.22 -1.15
C GLY A 49 0.26 -14.76 -0.25
N ASP A 50 -0.99 -14.37 -0.46
CA ASP A 50 -2.14 -14.90 0.26
C ASP A 50 -2.66 -16.17 -0.45
N ARG A 51 -2.63 -17.32 0.24
CA ARG A 51 -3.06 -18.62 -0.27
C ARG A 51 -4.44 -19.04 0.24
N ASN A 52 -5.18 -18.13 0.88
CA ASN A 52 -6.49 -18.47 1.45
C ASN A 52 -7.51 -18.73 0.32
N PRO A 53 -8.03 -19.98 0.18
CA PRO A 53 -9.02 -20.31 -0.83
C PRO A 53 -10.38 -19.64 -0.58
N PHE A 54 -10.61 -19.16 0.63
CA PHE A 54 -11.83 -18.48 1.04
C PHE A 54 -12.27 -17.39 0.05
N TRP A 55 -11.34 -16.61 -0.48
CA TRP A 55 -11.68 -15.52 -1.40
C TRP A 55 -12.50 -16.00 -2.60
N LEU A 56 -12.06 -17.08 -3.23
CA LEU A 56 -12.75 -17.66 -4.38
C LEU A 56 -13.96 -18.51 -4.00
N ASP A 57 -13.90 -19.21 -2.87
CA ASP A 57 -14.97 -20.09 -2.38
C ASP A 57 -16.19 -19.26 -1.91
N ALA A 58 -15.95 -18.16 -1.19
CA ALA A 58 -16.99 -17.25 -0.69
C ALA A 58 -17.41 -16.18 -1.72
N GLY A 59 -16.73 -16.07 -2.85
CA GLY A 59 -17.03 -15.07 -3.87
C GLY A 59 -16.75 -13.62 -3.43
N VAL A 60 -15.70 -13.42 -2.62
CA VAL A 60 -15.28 -12.09 -2.15
C VAL A 60 -13.80 -11.85 -2.47
N ALA A 61 -13.39 -10.60 -2.50
CA ALA A 61 -11.99 -10.22 -2.73
C ALA A 61 -11.26 -9.88 -1.42
N PRO A 62 -9.94 -10.09 -1.35
CA PRO A 62 -9.11 -9.50 -0.29
C PRO A 62 -9.35 -7.99 -0.25
N PRO A 63 -9.63 -7.39 0.93
CA PRO A 63 -10.05 -5.98 1.01
C PRO A 63 -9.07 -5.00 0.36
N THR A 64 -7.78 -5.29 0.41
CA THR A 64 -6.71 -4.45 -0.13
C THR A 64 -6.56 -4.49 -1.66
N ILE A 65 -7.38 -5.27 -2.39
CA ILE A 65 -7.43 -5.26 -3.86
C ILE A 65 -7.74 -3.85 -4.41
N LEU A 66 -8.30 -2.97 -3.60
CA LEU A 66 -8.57 -1.56 -3.95
C LEU A 66 -7.30 -0.82 -4.42
N PHE A 67 -6.12 -1.25 -4.02
CA PHE A 67 -4.87 -0.70 -4.57
C PHE A 67 -4.71 -0.96 -6.08
N ALA A 68 -5.25 -2.05 -6.60
CA ALA A 68 -5.27 -2.33 -8.02
C ALA A 68 -6.44 -1.66 -8.75
N MET A 69 -7.46 -1.22 -8.01
CA MET A 69 -8.67 -0.59 -8.55
C MET A 69 -8.61 0.94 -8.57
N ASP A 70 -7.65 1.55 -7.84
CA ASP A 70 -7.41 2.99 -7.93
C ASP A 70 -5.95 3.32 -7.61
N ARG A 71 -5.31 4.11 -8.49
CA ARG A 71 -3.89 4.45 -8.36
C ARG A 71 -3.64 5.58 -7.35
N ILE A 72 -4.66 6.39 -7.04
CA ILE A 72 -4.51 7.50 -6.10
C ILE A 72 -4.38 6.96 -4.68
N VAL A 73 -5.15 5.93 -4.31
CA VAL A 73 -5.05 5.27 -3.01
C VAL A 73 -3.67 4.65 -2.76
N SER A 74 -2.95 4.26 -3.82
CA SER A 74 -1.59 3.71 -3.72
C SER A 74 -0.48 4.77 -3.75
N GLY A 75 -0.83 6.04 -3.69
CA GLY A 75 0.13 7.15 -3.60
C GLY A 75 0.48 7.81 -4.93
N TYR A 76 -0.35 7.64 -5.96
CA TYR A 76 -0.24 8.46 -7.16
C TYR A 76 -0.61 9.90 -6.82
N VAL A 77 0.36 10.80 -6.85
CA VAL A 77 0.18 12.20 -6.47
C VAL A 77 0.75 13.14 -7.52
N GLY A 78 -0.08 14.09 -7.93
CA GLY A 78 0.32 15.18 -8.81
C GLY A 78 0.77 16.43 -8.06
N GLY A 79 1.15 17.46 -8.79
CA GLY A 79 1.29 18.84 -8.31
C GLY A 79 2.70 19.28 -7.90
N LEU A 80 3.65 18.38 -7.74
CA LEU A 80 5.07 18.71 -7.50
C LEU A 80 5.95 17.87 -8.45
N PRO A 81 6.06 18.26 -9.73
CA PRO A 81 6.81 17.50 -10.73
C PRO A 81 8.30 17.41 -10.35
N GLY A 82 8.89 16.24 -10.57
CA GLY A 82 10.30 15.97 -10.28
C GLY A 82 10.64 15.76 -8.79
N ILE A 83 9.74 16.10 -7.86
CA ILE A 83 9.94 15.83 -6.44
C ILE A 83 9.54 14.37 -6.14
N HIS A 84 10.44 13.64 -5.47
CA HIS A 84 10.18 12.23 -5.11
C HIS A 84 8.94 12.12 -4.22
N ALA A 85 8.10 11.14 -4.54
CA ALA A 85 6.87 10.84 -3.81
C ALA A 85 7.05 9.54 -3.04
N MET A 86 6.88 9.60 -1.70
CA MET A 86 6.90 8.42 -0.85
C MET A 86 5.51 8.15 -0.32
N TYR A 87 5.03 6.92 -0.52
CA TYR A 87 3.80 6.48 0.09
C TYR A 87 3.94 6.41 1.61
N GLY A 88 3.07 7.12 2.33
CA GLY A 88 3.07 7.25 3.79
C GLY A 88 2.05 6.38 4.51
N GLY A 89 1.22 5.66 3.75
CA GLY A 89 0.20 4.77 4.29
C GLY A 89 -1.23 5.22 3.98
N THR A 90 -2.17 4.34 4.30
CA THR A 90 -3.61 4.55 4.07
C THR A 90 -4.42 4.18 5.30
N ASP A 91 -5.48 4.93 5.55
CA ASP A 91 -6.55 4.61 6.49
C ASP A 91 -7.78 4.19 5.70
N PHE A 92 -8.04 2.87 5.62
CA PHE A 92 -9.21 2.30 4.96
C PHE A 92 -10.35 2.10 5.95
N ARG A 93 -11.57 2.44 5.54
CA ARG A 93 -12.82 2.25 6.27
C ARG A 93 -13.84 1.58 5.36
N TRP A 94 -13.92 0.23 5.42
CA TRP A 94 -14.85 -0.55 4.63
C TRP A 94 -16.26 -0.54 5.23
N GLN A 95 -17.27 -0.31 4.36
CA GLN A 95 -18.69 -0.40 4.71
C GLN A 95 -19.26 -1.78 4.41
N ARG A 96 -18.67 -2.46 3.44
CA ARG A 96 -19.08 -3.81 2.99
C ARG A 96 -17.90 -4.56 2.34
N PRO A 97 -17.97 -5.92 2.27
CA PRO A 97 -17.02 -6.71 1.49
C PRO A 97 -17.11 -6.38 -0.01
N ILE A 98 -15.99 -6.49 -0.70
CA ILE A 98 -15.93 -6.43 -2.16
C ILE A 98 -16.30 -7.83 -2.68
N ARG A 99 -17.35 -7.93 -3.49
CA ARG A 99 -17.81 -9.21 -4.06
C ARG A 99 -17.18 -9.44 -5.43
N ILE A 100 -16.98 -10.71 -5.79
CA ILE A 100 -16.64 -11.07 -7.17
C ILE A 100 -17.79 -10.60 -8.07
N GLY A 101 -17.44 -9.83 -9.12
CA GLY A 101 -18.38 -9.18 -10.01
C GLY A 101 -18.60 -7.68 -9.71
N ASP A 102 -18.15 -7.18 -8.56
CA ASP A 102 -18.24 -5.74 -8.29
C ASP A 102 -17.33 -4.95 -9.23
N ALA A 103 -17.93 -4.01 -9.96
CA ALA A 103 -17.23 -2.98 -10.70
C ALA A 103 -17.02 -1.78 -9.77
N ILE A 104 -15.77 -1.43 -9.49
CA ILE A 104 -15.43 -0.42 -8.48
C ILE A 104 -14.94 0.86 -9.15
N VAL A 105 -15.51 1.98 -8.74
CA VAL A 105 -15.07 3.32 -9.14
C VAL A 105 -14.58 4.08 -7.91
N GLY A 106 -13.35 4.60 -7.98
CA GLY A 106 -12.78 5.50 -6.98
C GLY A 106 -12.95 6.97 -7.40
N GLU A 107 -13.44 7.80 -6.49
CA GLU A 107 -13.47 9.26 -6.63
C GLU A 107 -12.56 9.87 -5.58
N SER A 108 -11.58 10.68 -6.01
CA SER A 108 -10.54 11.19 -5.12
C SER A 108 -10.53 12.70 -5.05
N VAL A 109 -10.23 13.22 -3.85
CA VAL A 109 -9.99 14.64 -3.60
C VAL A 109 -8.71 14.83 -2.78
N LEU A 110 -7.97 15.90 -3.04
CA LEU A 110 -6.89 16.35 -2.14
C LEU A 110 -7.54 16.96 -0.90
N LEU A 111 -7.31 16.35 0.27
CA LEU A 111 -7.87 16.83 1.54
C LEU A 111 -6.99 17.88 2.19
N ASP A 112 -5.67 17.65 2.21
CA ASP A 112 -4.77 18.43 3.03
C ASP A 112 -3.34 18.43 2.49
N LEU A 113 -2.61 19.49 2.82
CA LEU A 113 -1.23 19.74 2.47
C LEU A 113 -0.49 20.33 3.66
N VAL A 114 0.32 19.49 4.34
CA VAL A 114 1.02 19.88 5.56
C VAL A 114 2.53 19.77 5.38
N GLU A 115 3.25 20.84 5.68
CA GLU A 115 4.71 20.76 5.81
C GLU A 115 5.08 20.11 7.15
N LYS A 116 5.93 19.08 7.10
CA LYS A 116 6.35 18.30 8.26
C LYS A 116 7.83 18.54 8.55
N PRO A 117 8.24 18.68 9.81
CA PRO A 117 9.66 18.64 10.15
C PRO A 117 10.25 17.30 9.70
N SER A 118 11.44 17.37 9.09
CA SER A 118 12.15 16.19 8.62
C SER A 118 13.60 16.23 9.09
N ARG A 119 14.13 15.07 9.52
CA ARG A 119 15.56 14.89 9.81
C ARG A 119 16.35 14.47 8.56
N PHE A 120 15.65 14.11 7.48
CA PHE A 120 16.21 13.48 6.27
C PHE A 120 16.04 14.33 5.01
N ALA A 121 15.27 15.41 5.08
CA ALA A 121 14.97 16.24 3.93
C ALA A 121 14.96 17.72 4.33
N ARG A 122 15.41 18.58 3.44
CA ARG A 122 15.34 20.04 3.64
C ARG A 122 13.89 20.51 3.78
N ARG A 123 12.99 19.97 2.95
CA ARG A 123 11.53 20.15 3.04
C ARG A 123 10.81 18.83 2.88
N ALA A 124 9.77 18.62 3.67
CA ALA A 124 8.91 17.45 3.59
C ALA A 124 7.44 17.87 3.62
N ILE A 125 6.70 17.58 2.56
CA ILE A 125 5.29 17.95 2.41
C ILE A 125 4.45 16.69 2.45
N GLN A 126 3.54 16.58 3.40
CA GLN A 126 2.52 15.53 3.42
C GLN A 126 1.33 15.98 2.59
N GLN A 127 0.97 15.21 1.57
CA GLN A 127 -0.27 15.31 0.83
C GLN A 127 -1.22 14.22 1.33
N THR A 128 -2.46 14.57 1.67
CA THR A 128 -3.49 13.60 2.07
C THR A 128 -4.62 13.63 1.05
N TYR A 129 -4.93 12.46 0.48
CA TYR A 129 -6.03 12.28 -0.47
C TYR A 129 -7.09 11.38 0.14
N ARG A 130 -8.37 11.72 -0.05
CA ARG A 130 -9.48 10.81 0.20
C ARG A 130 -9.93 10.22 -1.11
N THR A 131 -10.09 8.90 -1.13
CA THR A 131 -10.74 8.16 -2.20
C THR A 131 -12.00 7.49 -1.66
N THR A 132 -13.16 7.80 -2.24
CA THR A 132 -14.42 7.11 -1.96
C THR A 132 -14.65 6.08 -3.05
N PHE A 133 -14.69 4.80 -2.68
CA PHE A 133 -14.94 3.69 -3.58
C PHE A 133 -16.41 3.33 -3.59
N ARG A 134 -16.99 3.24 -4.80
CA ARG A 134 -18.38 2.85 -5.03
C ARG A 134 -18.45 1.65 -5.97
N ASN A 135 -19.45 0.80 -5.76
CA ASN A 135 -19.76 -0.29 -6.67
C ASN A 135 -20.71 0.17 -7.81
N GLN A 136 -21.09 -0.73 -8.70
CA GLN A 136 -21.97 -0.48 -9.85
C GLN A 136 -23.37 -0.02 -9.45
N THR A 137 -23.82 -0.24 -8.22
CA THR A 137 -25.09 0.24 -7.67
C THR A 137 -24.95 1.57 -6.91
N ASN A 138 -23.78 2.22 -7.04
CA ASN A 138 -23.44 3.48 -6.38
C ASN A 138 -23.36 3.39 -4.83
N ASP A 139 -23.32 2.19 -4.28
CA ASP A 139 -23.10 1.99 -2.86
C ASP A 139 -21.66 2.26 -2.47
N VAL A 140 -21.42 2.95 -1.36
CA VAL A 140 -20.07 3.11 -0.81
C VAL A 140 -19.59 1.76 -0.29
N VAL A 141 -18.46 1.31 -0.86
CA VAL A 141 -17.78 0.09 -0.45
C VAL A 141 -16.70 0.40 0.58
N CYS A 142 -15.93 1.47 0.33
CA CYS A 142 -14.84 1.88 1.20
C CYS A 142 -14.55 3.37 1.05
N GLU A 143 -14.12 4.01 2.13
CA GLU A 143 -13.39 5.28 2.10
C GLU A 143 -11.93 5.05 2.50
N ALA A 144 -11.00 5.71 1.81
CA ALA A 144 -9.57 5.57 2.06
C ALA A 144 -8.88 6.93 2.09
N ASP A 145 -8.22 7.24 3.21
CA ASP A 145 -7.39 8.45 3.34
C ASP A 145 -5.92 8.06 3.18
N SER A 146 -5.36 8.35 2.01
CA SER A 146 -3.98 8.02 1.65
C SER A 146 -3.05 9.20 1.87
N ARG A 147 -1.86 8.93 2.42
CA ARG A 147 -0.82 9.93 2.68
C ARG A 147 0.37 9.69 1.77
N CYS A 148 0.90 10.77 1.22
CA CYS A 148 2.12 10.77 0.44
C CYS A 148 3.05 11.88 0.93
N PHE A 149 4.34 11.58 1.06
CA PHE A 149 5.37 12.55 1.42
C PHE A 149 6.19 12.93 0.20
N ARG A 150 6.35 14.22 -0.02
CA ARG A 150 7.19 14.82 -1.06
C ARG A 150 8.42 15.40 -0.40
N THR A 151 9.62 14.90 -0.77
CA THR A 151 10.86 15.21 -0.03
C THR A 151 12.06 15.47 -0.93
N GLU A 152 13.00 16.27 -0.42
CA GLU A 152 14.33 16.55 -0.97
C GLU A 152 15.36 15.79 -0.10
N ARG A 153 16.36 15.01 -0.62
CA ARG A 153 17.07 13.93 0.15
C ARG A 153 18.61 13.76 0.06
N GLU A 154 19.18 12.91 1.04
CA GLU A 154 20.56 12.34 1.13
C GLU A 154 20.59 10.93 1.85
N ILE A 155 21.65 10.03 1.79
CA ILE A 155 21.62 8.54 1.97
C ILE A 155 22.67 7.79 2.83
N ASP A 156 22.39 6.50 3.34
CA ASP A 156 23.26 5.49 4.02
C ASP A 156 22.88 3.98 3.83
N ALA A 157 23.75 2.91 4.13
CA ALA A 157 23.70 1.47 3.70
C ALA A 157 23.28 0.36 4.73
N ILE A 158 22.91 -0.92 4.38
CA ILE A 158 22.15 -1.98 5.16
C ILE A 158 22.46 -3.49 4.88
N ALA A 159 22.08 -4.48 5.80
CA ALA A 159 22.29 -5.96 5.82
C ALA A 159 21.01 -6.87 6.06
N SER A 160 20.95 -8.20 5.69
CA SER A 160 19.71 -9.07 5.55
C SER A 160 19.58 -10.43 6.32
N ALA A 161 18.33 -11.08 6.45
CA ALA A 161 17.98 -12.36 7.13
C ALA A 161 16.68 -13.06 6.63
N TYR A 162 16.40 -14.37 6.98
CA TYR A 162 15.36 -15.24 6.39
C TYR A 162 14.26 -15.71 7.38
N GLY A 163 13.00 -15.93 6.89
CA GLY A 163 11.88 -16.47 7.66
C GLY A 163 10.86 -17.29 6.83
N ARG A 164 10.00 -18.09 7.48
CA ARG A 164 8.95 -18.89 6.84
C ARG A 164 7.56 -18.44 7.27
N GLU A 165 6.63 -18.36 6.31
CA GLU A 165 5.21 -18.08 6.55
C GLU A 165 4.45 -19.38 6.86
N ALA A 166 3.63 -19.39 7.92
CA ALA A 166 2.71 -20.46 8.23
C ALA A 166 1.40 -20.28 7.44
N ALA A 167 0.94 -21.37 6.77
CA ALA A 167 -0.36 -21.36 6.11
C ALA A 167 -1.49 -21.32 7.15
N ARG A 168 -2.52 -20.54 6.87
CA ARG A 168 -3.69 -20.41 7.73
C ARG A 168 -4.60 -21.65 7.70
N GLY A 169 -5.21 -22.01 8.85
CA GLY A 169 -6.31 -22.96 8.94
C GLY A 169 -7.70 -22.31 8.74
N ARG A 170 -8.69 -23.11 8.27
CA ARG A 170 -10.07 -22.68 8.01
C ARG A 170 -10.96 -22.57 9.27
N LYS A 171 -10.41 -22.31 10.45
CA LYS A 171 -11.21 -22.23 11.67
C LYS A 171 -11.84 -20.82 11.81
N PRO A 172 -13.15 -20.71 12.04
CA PRO A 172 -13.76 -19.44 12.39
C PRO A 172 -13.21 -18.94 13.73
N ARG A 173 -13.14 -17.62 13.88
CA ARG A 173 -12.85 -16.96 15.14
C ARG A 173 -14.12 -16.28 15.62
N TYR A 174 -14.48 -16.49 16.87
CA TYR A 174 -15.64 -15.86 17.48
C TYR A 174 -15.21 -14.75 18.42
N TRP A 175 -16.05 -13.73 18.58
CA TRP A 175 -15.80 -12.62 19.49
C TRP A 175 -15.61 -13.07 20.93
N SER A 176 -16.39 -14.05 21.39
CA SER A 176 -16.28 -14.66 22.73
C SER A 176 -14.92 -15.31 22.99
N ASP A 177 -14.21 -15.76 21.95
CA ASP A 177 -12.94 -16.50 22.06
C ASP A 177 -11.73 -15.56 22.10
N VAL A 178 -11.93 -14.23 22.06
CA VAL A 178 -10.87 -13.23 21.98
C VAL A 178 -10.82 -12.41 23.26
N ALA A 179 -9.62 -12.23 23.81
CA ALA A 179 -9.35 -11.36 24.96
C ALA A 179 -8.44 -10.18 24.57
N VAL A 180 -8.58 -9.06 25.29
CA VAL A 180 -7.62 -7.95 25.20
C VAL A 180 -6.26 -8.44 25.64
N GLY A 181 -5.22 -8.13 24.87
CA GLY A 181 -3.85 -8.64 25.08
C GLY A 181 -3.52 -9.89 24.27
N ASP A 182 -4.50 -10.55 23.63
CA ASP A 182 -4.21 -11.70 22.76
C ASP A 182 -3.28 -11.31 21.62
N VAL A 183 -2.30 -12.19 21.35
CA VAL A 183 -1.34 -12.02 20.27
C VAL A 183 -1.97 -12.48 18.95
N VAL A 184 -1.87 -11.65 17.94
CA VAL A 184 -2.19 -12.02 16.55
C VAL A 184 -1.07 -12.92 16.04
N THR A 185 -1.42 -14.10 15.50
CA THR A 185 -0.43 -15.05 14.96
C THR A 185 0.45 -14.36 13.93
N GLU A 186 1.77 -14.39 14.15
CA GLU A 186 2.77 -13.75 13.31
C GLU A 186 2.69 -14.21 11.85
N LEU A 187 2.85 -13.26 10.94
CA LEU A 187 2.98 -13.48 9.50
C LEU A 187 4.38 -13.01 9.07
N VAL A 188 5.12 -13.87 8.39
CA VAL A 188 6.47 -13.55 7.91
C VAL A 188 6.46 -13.33 6.40
N LYS A 189 7.06 -12.26 5.95
CA LYS A 189 7.23 -11.91 4.52
C LYS A 189 8.72 -11.74 4.19
N GLY A 190 9.12 -12.36 3.11
CA GLY A 190 10.51 -12.26 2.65
C GLY A 190 11.29 -13.59 2.79
N PRO A 191 12.61 -13.55 2.47
CA PRO A 191 13.34 -12.31 2.13
C PRO A 191 12.79 -11.65 0.86
N LEU A 192 12.69 -10.32 0.89
CA LEU A 192 12.26 -9.54 -0.26
C LEU A 192 13.25 -9.73 -1.40
N THR A 193 12.75 -10.02 -2.58
CA THR A 193 13.54 -10.18 -3.80
C THR A 193 12.97 -9.30 -4.90
N VAL A 194 13.77 -8.98 -5.93
CA VAL A 194 13.25 -8.33 -7.13
C VAL A 194 12.11 -9.18 -7.75
N THR A 195 12.21 -10.51 -7.68
CA THR A 195 11.15 -11.41 -8.15
C THR A 195 9.84 -11.22 -7.38
N SER A 196 9.89 -11.04 -6.05
CA SER A 196 8.68 -10.77 -5.25
C SER A 196 8.08 -9.40 -5.54
N VAL A 197 8.93 -8.40 -5.79
CA VAL A 197 8.48 -7.07 -6.26
C VAL A 197 7.76 -7.17 -7.61
N ILE A 198 8.32 -7.93 -8.57
CA ILE A 198 7.67 -8.19 -9.86
C ILE A 198 6.33 -8.92 -9.67
N ALA A 199 6.27 -9.91 -8.78
CA ALA A 199 5.02 -10.62 -8.47
C ALA A 199 3.96 -9.68 -7.91
N PHE A 200 4.33 -8.75 -7.04
CA PHE A 200 3.41 -7.72 -6.54
C PHE A 200 2.94 -6.80 -7.66
N VAL A 201 3.86 -6.33 -8.52
CA VAL A 201 3.51 -5.52 -9.72
C VAL A 201 2.50 -6.23 -10.61
N GLN A 202 2.66 -7.54 -10.85
CA GLN A 202 1.70 -8.32 -11.64
C GLN A 202 0.31 -8.39 -10.99
N GLY A 203 0.24 -8.49 -9.66
CA GLY A 203 -1.02 -8.51 -8.93
C GLY A 203 -1.70 -7.13 -8.85
N TRP A 204 -0.90 -6.08 -8.75
CA TRP A 204 -1.34 -4.71 -8.55
C TRP A 204 -1.47 -3.89 -9.83
N GLY A 205 -0.64 -4.18 -10.86
CA GLY A 205 -0.59 -3.47 -12.14
C GLY A 205 0.29 -2.23 -12.16
N SER A 206 0.90 -1.85 -11.05
CA SER A 206 1.82 -0.71 -10.89
C SER A 206 1.25 0.67 -11.27
N LEU A 207 2.04 1.73 -11.09
CA LEU A 207 1.67 3.10 -11.49
C LEU A 207 2.11 3.39 -12.94
N TYR A 208 3.38 3.07 -13.28
CA TYR A 208 4.02 3.50 -14.53
C TYR A 208 4.70 2.36 -15.29
N VAL A 209 4.70 1.12 -14.79
CA VAL A 209 5.31 -0.01 -15.49
C VAL A 209 4.48 -0.36 -16.71
N ARG A 210 5.00 -0.04 -17.88
CA ARG A 210 4.41 -0.28 -19.21
C ARG A 210 5.49 -0.80 -20.14
N ALA A 211 5.09 -1.51 -21.19
CA ALA A 211 5.99 -2.10 -22.15
C ALA A 211 6.01 -1.35 -23.48
N HIS A 212 7.21 -1.25 -24.09
CA HIS A 212 7.41 -0.82 -25.47
C HIS A 212 6.76 0.53 -25.80
N GLY A 213 5.99 0.62 -26.88
CA GLY A 213 5.34 1.86 -27.34
C GLY A 213 4.47 2.51 -26.26
N LEU A 214 3.77 1.74 -25.44
CA LEU A 214 2.93 2.29 -24.36
C LEU A 214 3.74 3.04 -23.31
N ALA A 215 4.97 2.60 -23.02
CA ALA A 215 5.88 3.30 -22.13
C ALA A 215 6.38 4.60 -22.78
N PHE A 216 6.80 4.54 -24.02
CA PHE A 216 7.28 5.72 -24.75
C PHE A 216 6.21 6.77 -24.96
N ASP A 217 4.99 6.39 -25.34
CA ASP A 217 3.84 7.30 -25.43
C ASP A 217 3.54 8.00 -24.09
N MET A 218 3.75 7.29 -22.99
CA MET A 218 3.63 7.89 -21.64
C MET A 218 4.74 8.90 -21.38
N PHE A 219 5.98 8.59 -21.73
CA PHE A 219 7.13 9.48 -21.53
C PHE A 219 7.09 10.69 -22.44
N GLU A 220 6.60 10.57 -23.66
CA GLU A 220 6.35 11.72 -24.55
C GLU A 220 5.32 12.70 -23.95
N ARG A 221 4.24 12.16 -23.40
CA ARG A 221 3.20 12.98 -22.73
C ARG A 221 3.64 13.54 -21.38
N HIS A 222 4.53 12.82 -20.68
CA HIS A 222 5.02 13.16 -19.36
C HIS A 222 6.53 12.95 -19.25
N PRO A 223 7.36 13.84 -19.86
CA PRO A 223 8.81 13.65 -19.94
C PRO A 223 9.52 13.47 -18.58
N ALA A 224 8.96 14.04 -17.51
CA ALA A 224 9.51 13.88 -16.16
C ALA A 224 9.42 12.44 -15.61
N LEU A 225 8.63 11.57 -16.23
CA LEU A 225 8.54 10.14 -15.88
C LEU A 225 9.59 9.29 -16.61
N GLY A 226 10.20 9.80 -17.67
CA GLY A 226 11.22 9.09 -18.45
C GLY A 226 12.61 9.35 -17.90
N ILE A 227 13.06 8.58 -16.91
CA ILE A 227 14.39 8.73 -16.31
C ILE A 227 15.38 7.83 -17.06
N PRO A 228 16.43 8.40 -17.72
CA PRO A 228 17.39 7.60 -18.47
C PRO A 228 18.06 6.53 -17.59
N ASN A 229 18.11 5.30 -18.07
CA ASN A 229 18.92 4.25 -17.48
C ASN A 229 20.40 4.37 -17.94
N PRO A 230 21.33 3.53 -17.47
CA PRO A 230 22.74 3.57 -17.89
C PRO A 230 22.97 3.45 -19.41
N SER A 231 22.01 2.88 -20.16
CA SER A 231 22.04 2.79 -21.62
C SER A 231 21.40 4.00 -22.32
N GLY A 232 20.95 5.02 -21.56
CA GLY A 232 20.31 6.22 -22.08
C GLY A 232 18.82 6.02 -22.44
N VAL A 233 18.23 4.86 -22.13
CA VAL A 233 16.82 4.55 -22.40
C VAL A 233 15.95 5.06 -21.26
N PRO A 234 14.85 5.79 -21.54
CA PRO A 234 13.96 6.26 -20.49
C PRO A 234 13.18 5.11 -19.84
N GLU A 235 13.15 5.10 -18.51
CA GLU A 235 12.42 4.15 -17.68
C GLU A 235 11.62 4.86 -16.58
N PRO A 236 10.57 4.24 -16.03
CA PRO A 236 9.72 4.88 -15.02
C PRO A 236 10.43 5.08 -13.68
N PRO A 237 10.00 6.06 -12.86
CA PRO A 237 10.55 6.29 -11.52
C PRO A 237 10.36 5.09 -10.58
N GLU A 238 9.41 4.20 -10.86
CA GLU A 238 9.21 2.95 -10.12
C GLU A 238 10.43 2.00 -10.20
N ARG A 239 11.38 2.26 -11.11
CA ARG A 239 12.64 1.51 -11.19
C ARG A 239 13.41 1.48 -9.86
N VAL A 240 13.17 2.41 -8.95
CA VAL A 240 13.71 2.40 -7.59
C VAL A 240 13.41 1.10 -6.81
N HIS A 241 12.37 0.35 -7.20
CA HIS A 241 11.97 -0.89 -6.55
C HIS A 241 12.77 -2.11 -7.01
N TRP A 242 13.54 -2.01 -8.12
CA TRP A 242 14.36 -3.11 -8.65
C TRP A 242 15.76 -2.69 -9.14
N ASP A 243 16.07 -1.40 -9.08
CA ASP A 243 17.39 -0.86 -9.47
C ASP A 243 18.01 -0.12 -8.29
N GLU A 244 19.09 -0.71 -7.73
CA GLU A 244 19.81 -0.13 -6.60
C GLU A 244 20.43 1.24 -6.90
N ALA A 245 20.98 1.43 -8.10
CA ALA A 245 21.62 2.69 -8.47
C ALA A 245 20.59 3.80 -8.53
N MET A 246 19.40 3.51 -9.09
CA MET A 246 18.29 4.44 -9.11
C MET A 246 17.74 4.72 -7.70
N ALA A 247 17.60 3.70 -6.85
CA ALA A 247 17.18 3.89 -5.47
C ALA A 247 18.14 4.79 -4.69
N ARG A 248 19.45 4.57 -4.84
CA ARG A 248 20.48 5.41 -4.22
C ARG A 248 20.46 6.85 -4.77
N ALA A 249 20.24 7.03 -6.07
CA ALA A 249 20.13 8.35 -6.68
C ALA A 249 18.97 9.20 -6.14
N VAL A 250 17.91 8.57 -5.62
CA VAL A 250 16.78 9.27 -4.98
C VAL A 250 16.85 9.27 -3.45
N GLY A 251 17.94 8.80 -2.86
CA GLY A 251 18.14 8.91 -1.41
C GLY A 251 17.77 7.68 -0.60
N VAL A 252 17.66 6.50 -1.21
CA VAL A 252 17.37 5.25 -0.50
C VAL A 252 18.60 4.31 -0.58
N PRO A 253 18.96 3.58 0.48
CA PRO A 253 20.18 2.78 0.52
C PRO A 253 20.26 1.64 -0.52
N GLY A 254 19.12 1.17 -1.03
CA GLY A 254 19.01 0.13 -2.02
C GLY A 254 17.59 0.01 -2.57
N ALA A 255 17.38 -0.86 -3.54
CA ALA A 255 16.05 -1.18 -4.05
C ALA A 255 15.15 -1.71 -2.91
N TYR A 256 13.87 -1.40 -2.95
CA TYR A 256 12.95 -1.60 -1.83
C TYR A 256 11.53 -1.96 -2.29
N ASP A 257 10.74 -2.51 -1.37
CA ASP A 257 9.35 -2.87 -1.59
C ASP A 257 8.45 -1.67 -1.92
N TYR A 258 7.27 -1.95 -2.44
CA TYR A 258 6.22 -0.95 -2.53
C TYR A 258 5.56 -0.72 -1.16
N GLY A 259 5.30 0.55 -0.83
CA GLY A 259 4.56 0.88 0.39
C GLY A 259 3.16 0.24 0.46
N PRO A 260 2.36 0.22 -0.64
CA PRO A 260 1.11 -0.54 -0.70
C PRO A 260 1.24 -2.03 -0.40
N GLU A 261 2.35 -2.65 -0.76
CA GLU A 261 2.64 -4.05 -0.47
C GLU A 261 2.66 -4.32 1.04
N ARG A 262 3.32 -3.46 1.84
CA ARG A 262 3.34 -3.58 3.32
C ARG A 262 1.97 -3.35 3.95
N VAL A 263 1.16 -2.44 3.41
CA VAL A 263 -0.24 -2.27 3.85
C VAL A 263 -1.02 -3.56 3.59
N ALA A 264 -0.83 -4.18 2.41
CA ALA A 264 -1.47 -5.44 2.07
C ALA A 264 -0.99 -6.60 2.98
N TRP A 265 0.29 -6.65 3.37
CA TRP A 265 0.79 -7.65 4.31
C TRP A 265 0.15 -7.54 5.70
N LEU A 266 -0.01 -6.33 6.23
CA LEU A 266 -0.74 -6.13 7.49
C LEU A 266 -2.23 -6.45 7.35
N GLY A 267 -2.84 -6.16 6.20
CA GLY A 267 -4.18 -6.63 5.87
C GLY A 267 -4.28 -8.16 5.85
N HIS A 268 -3.31 -8.85 5.23
CA HIS A 268 -3.19 -10.31 5.20
C HIS A 268 -3.04 -10.90 6.63
N LEU A 269 -2.20 -10.30 7.48
CA LEU A 269 -2.10 -10.69 8.89
C LEU A 269 -3.46 -10.68 9.58
N VAL A 270 -4.22 -9.59 9.41
CA VAL A 270 -5.54 -9.43 10.05
C VAL A 270 -6.55 -10.43 9.48
N THR A 271 -6.61 -10.62 8.15
CA THR A 271 -7.55 -11.56 7.53
C THR A 271 -7.23 -13.01 7.90
N ASN A 272 -5.96 -13.36 8.05
CA ASN A 272 -5.55 -14.66 8.59
C ASN A 272 -6.01 -14.86 10.04
N TRP A 273 -5.90 -13.82 10.87
CA TRP A 273 -6.26 -13.90 12.28
C TRP A 273 -7.76 -13.91 12.52
N MET A 274 -8.54 -13.04 11.83
CA MET A 274 -9.96 -12.84 12.10
C MET A 274 -10.84 -14.04 11.72
N GLY A 275 -10.37 -14.93 10.88
CA GLY A 275 -11.16 -16.06 10.42
C GLY A 275 -12.07 -15.74 9.24
N ASP A 276 -12.61 -16.80 8.59
CA ASP A 276 -13.41 -16.69 7.37
C ASP A 276 -14.78 -16.01 7.60
N ALA A 277 -15.26 -16.00 8.84
CA ALA A 277 -16.52 -15.36 9.24
C ALA A 277 -16.34 -13.93 9.78
N GLY A 278 -15.08 -13.46 9.91
CA GLY A 278 -14.78 -12.12 10.36
C GLY A 278 -14.89 -11.10 9.22
N PHE A 279 -15.10 -9.83 9.57
CA PHE A 279 -15.11 -8.71 8.62
C PHE A 279 -14.11 -7.64 9.06
N LEU A 280 -13.14 -7.32 8.19
CA LEU A 280 -12.22 -6.21 8.39
C LEU A 280 -12.95 -4.90 8.08
N ARG A 281 -13.35 -4.18 9.15
CA ARG A 281 -14.07 -2.90 9.04
C ARG A 281 -13.15 -1.72 8.77
N ARG A 282 -11.95 -1.74 9.39
CA ARG A 282 -10.96 -0.66 9.25
C ARG A 282 -9.54 -1.20 9.30
N LEU A 283 -8.69 -0.65 8.47
CA LEU A 283 -7.23 -0.84 8.50
C LEU A 283 -6.58 0.53 8.32
N ASN A 284 -5.82 0.98 9.31
CA ASN A 284 -5.03 2.19 9.25
C ASN A 284 -3.56 1.81 9.36
N VAL A 285 -2.76 2.13 8.33
CA VAL A 285 -1.33 1.81 8.30
C VAL A 285 -0.51 3.04 7.96
N ARG A 286 0.58 3.22 8.67
CA ARG A 286 1.64 4.18 8.40
C ARG A 286 2.89 3.43 7.96
N VAL A 287 3.42 3.78 6.80
CA VAL A 287 4.71 3.32 6.30
C VAL A 287 5.78 4.23 6.87
N LEU A 288 6.82 3.67 7.48
CA LEU A 288 7.79 4.41 8.29
C LEU A 288 9.20 4.38 7.70
N ARG A 289 9.75 3.19 7.44
CA ARG A 289 11.08 2.99 6.87
C ARG A 289 11.01 2.14 5.63
N HIS A 290 12.01 2.22 4.76
CA HIS A 290 12.12 1.34 3.60
C HIS A 290 12.40 -0.10 4.05
N ASN A 291 11.81 -1.03 3.34
CA ASN A 291 12.08 -2.45 3.45
C ASN A 291 12.85 -2.84 2.19
N LEU A 292 14.11 -3.20 2.34
CA LEU A 292 15.02 -3.34 1.20
C LEU A 292 14.99 -4.74 0.61
N ILE A 293 15.45 -4.85 -0.63
CA ILE A 293 15.76 -6.17 -1.20
C ILE A 293 16.72 -6.92 -0.25
N GLY A 294 16.35 -8.16 0.09
CA GLY A 294 17.02 -8.98 1.10
C GLY A 294 16.41 -8.91 2.50
N ASP A 295 15.53 -7.95 2.78
CA ASP A 295 14.89 -7.85 4.09
C ASP A 295 13.81 -8.93 4.27
N THR A 296 13.75 -9.45 5.49
CA THR A 296 12.63 -10.27 5.98
C THR A 296 11.82 -9.44 6.96
N THR A 297 10.50 -9.47 6.83
CA THR A 297 9.57 -8.67 7.63
C THR A 297 8.65 -9.57 8.44
N TRP A 298 8.61 -9.35 9.75
CA TRP A 298 7.66 -9.97 10.68
C TRP A 298 6.50 -9.02 10.91
N CYS A 299 5.32 -9.41 10.44
CA CYS A 299 4.06 -8.72 10.71
C CYS A 299 3.46 -9.30 11.99
N ARG A 300 3.19 -8.44 12.96
CA ARG A 300 2.69 -8.81 14.30
C ARG A 300 1.52 -7.92 14.68
N GLY A 301 0.73 -8.40 15.64
CA GLY A 301 -0.35 -7.60 16.20
C GLY A 301 -0.77 -8.09 17.57
N THR A 302 -1.56 -7.26 18.24
CA THR A 302 -2.13 -7.54 19.57
C THR A 302 -3.53 -6.97 19.63
N VAL A 303 -4.45 -7.68 20.28
CA VAL A 303 -5.80 -7.19 20.58
C VAL A 303 -5.68 -6.04 21.58
N SER A 304 -5.97 -4.83 21.15
CA SER A 304 -5.89 -3.61 21.97
C SER A 304 -7.22 -3.23 22.64
N GLY A 305 -8.34 -3.78 22.16
CA GLY A 305 -9.65 -3.50 22.72
C GLY A 305 -10.76 -4.40 22.14
N LYS A 306 -11.87 -4.46 22.83
CA LYS A 306 -13.11 -5.12 22.40
C LYS A 306 -14.28 -4.23 22.77
N ASP A 307 -15.23 -4.08 21.86
CA ASP A 307 -16.50 -3.43 22.09
C ASP A 307 -17.65 -4.44 21.92
N PRO A 308 -18.84 -4.14 22.42
CA PRO A 308 -20.07 -4.90 22.11
C PRO A 308 -20.29 -5.08 20.60
N GLU A 309 -21.22 -5.93 20.19
CA GLU A 309 -21.59 -6.17 18.78
C GLU A 309 -20.48 -6.83 17.94
N GLY A 310 -19.60 -7.59 18.59
CA GLY A 310 -18.56 -8.35 17.91
C GLY A 310 -17.32 -7.55 17.52
N VAL A 311 -17.18 -6.30 17.95
CA VAL A 311 -16.08 -5.41 17.53
C VAL A 311 -14.80 -5.74 18.29
N VAL A 312 -13.68 -5.84 17.56
CA VAL A 312 -12.33 -6.06 18.11
C VAL A 312 -11.36 -5.06 17.48
N HIS A 313 -10.51 -4.45 18.30
CA HIS A 313 -9.46 -3.52 17.90
C HIS A 313 -8.09 -4.18 18.00
N LEU A 314 -7.26 -3.96 16.99
CA LEU A 314 -5.90 -4.49 16.90
C LEU A 314 -4.89 -3.37 16.76
N THR A 315 -3.75 -3.51 17.44
CA THR A 315 -2.52 -2.77 17.13
C THR A 315 -1.64 -3.65 16.25
N LEU A 316 -1.04 -3.08 15.20
CA LEU A 316 -0.28 -3.79 14.18
C LEU A 316 1.11 -3.19 14.00
N GLN A 317 2.09 -4.05 13.71
CA GLN A 317 3.47 -3.67 13.44
C GLN A 317 4.09 -4.58 12.39
N ALA A 318 4.91 -4.01 11.51
CA ALA A 318 5.83 -4.74 10.63
C ALA A 318 7.27 -4.36 11.01
N GLU A 319 8.11 -5.33 11.29
CA GLU A 319 9.48 -5.16 11.75
C GLU A 319 10.42 -5.99 10.88
N ASN A 320 11.57 -5.43 10.48
CA ASN A 320 12.58 -6.17 9.74
C ASN A 320 13.59 -6.87 10.68
N GLN A 321 14.51 -7.64 10.12
CA GLN A 321 15.53 -8.38 10.87
C GLN A 321 16.52 -7.50 11.65
N ARG A 322 16.53 -6.20 11.39
CA ARG A 322 17.36 -5.24 12.15
C ARG A 322 16.63 -4.66 13.37
N GLY A 323 15.42 -5.13 13.66
CA GLY A 323 14.57 -4.57 14.71
C GLY A 323 13.97 -3.20 14.35
N GLU A 324 13.96 -2.84 13.06
CA GLU A 324 13.40 -1.58 12.60
C GLU A 324 11.92 -1.74 12.27
N THR A 325 11.07 -0.92 12.87
CA THR A 325 9.65 -0.84 12.49
C THR A 325 9.53 -0.20 11.11
N THR A 326 9.16 -0.99 10.11
CA THR A 326 8.99 -0.55 8.72
C THR A 326 7.58 -0.08 8.41
N ALA A 327 6.58 -0.57 9.16
CA ALA A 327 5.22 -0.06 9.15
C ALA A 327 4.55 -0.30 10.51
N SER A 328 3.57 0.54 10.85
CA SER A 328 2.74 0.37 12.05
C SER A 328 1.31 0.80 11.76
N GLY A 329 0.36 0.28 12.55
CA GLY A 329 -1.03 0.63 12.32
C GLY A 329 -2.00 0.04 13.32
N SER A 330 -3.27 0.11 12.97
CA SER A 330 -4.37 -0.48 13.72
C SER A 330 -5.41 -1.07 12.76
N ALA A 331 -6.17 -2.05 13.26
CA ALA A 331 -7.32 -2.56 12.55
C ALA A 331 -8.54 -2.64 13.48
N THR A 332 -9.72 -2.56 12.87
CA THR A 332 -10.99 -2.86 13.53
C THR A 332 -11.65 -4.00 12.77
N VAL A 333 -11.96 -5.06 13.48
CA VAL A 333 -12.56 -6.28 12.93
C VAL A 333 -13.92 -6.51 13.61
N VAL A 334 -14.87 -7.03 12.87
CA VAL A 334 -16.13 -7.56 13.43
C VAL A 334 -16.07 -9.06 13.36
N LEU A 335 -16.20 -9.73 14.51
CA LEU A 335 -16.24 -11.19 14.62
C LEU A 335 -17.68 -11.65 14.93
N PRO A 336 -18.08 -12.82 14.43
CA PRO A 336 -19.38 -13.40 14.78
C PRO A 336 -19.43 -13.81 16.25
N GLU A 337 -20.61 -13.80 16.80
CA GLU A 337 -20.89 -14.47 18.08
C GLU A 337 -21.01 -15.99 17.87
N ARG A 338 -20.61 -16.75 18.87
CA ARG A 338 -20.85 -18.21 18.88
C ARG A 338 -22.35 -18.45 19.07
N ARG A 339 -22.99 -19.14 18.11
CA ARG A 339 -24.41 -19.53 18.28
C ARG A 339 -24.51 -20.50 19.45
N ALA A 340 -25.48 -20.27 20.34
CA ALA A 340 -25.79 -21.22 21.41
C ALA A 340 -26.22 -22.56 20.77
N GLY A 341 -25.40 -23.61 20.97
CA GLY A 341 -25.71 -24.95 20.48
C GLY A 341 -24.94 -25.46 19.27
N SER A 342 -23.82 -24.80 18.87
CA SER A 342 -22.87 -25.33 17.86
C SER A 342 -21.56 -25.79 18.50
#